data_c8b69a50c645d3ad0bd2c601e59d7f2a
#
_entry.id   c8b69a50c645d3ad0bd2c601e59d7f2a
#
_cell.length_a   1.000
_cell.length_b   1.000
_cell.length_c   1.000
_cell.angle_alpha   90.00
_cell.angle_beta   90.00
_cell.angle_gamma   90.00
#
_symmetry.space_group_name_H-M   'P 1'
#
loop_
_entity.id
_entity.type
_entity.pdbx_description
1 polymer ?
#
loop_
_entity_poly.entity_id
_entity_poly.type
_entity_poly.pdbx_seq_one_letter_code
_entity_poly.pdbx_strand_id
1 'polypeptide(L)'
;MPEGIGYVTHPYSFKRSQPWEPKWEENFGFAANQYPVVATEFGLGGSPGKPADTDYGNRIIKYLEGKGISWMCWVYDPEWGPRLLQSWEYDLTDGGEFFKQALNGDLDFQKK
;
A
#
# COMPACT_ATOMS: atom_id res chain seq x y z
N MET A 1 -8.03 -23.85 -11.67
CA MET A 1 -6.97 -22.89 -11.95
C MET A 1 -5.66 -23.61 -12.17
N PRO A 2 -4.87 -23.18 -13.15
CA PRO A 2 -3.53 -23.76 -13.32
C PRO A 2 -2.67 -23.50 -12.10
N GLU A 3 -1.80 -24.41 -11.78
CA GLU A 3 -0.80 -24.24 -10.72
C GLU A 3 0.24 -23.18 -11.14
N GLY A 4 0.87 -22.53 -10.16
CA GLY A 4 1.95 -21.57 -10.39
C GLY A 4 1.49 -20.20 -10.84
N ILE A 5 0.20 -19.86 -10.68
CA ILE A 5 -0.32 -18.54 -11.02
C ILE A 5 -0.63 -17.75 -9.75
N GLY A 6 -0.19 -16.49 -9.73
CA GLY A 6 -0.57 -15.53 -8.74
C GLY A 6 -1.21 -14.31 -9.39
N TYR A 7 -1.82 -13.47 -8.58
CA TYR A 7 -2.51 -12.28 -9.04
C TYR A 7 -1.88 -11.02 -8.44
N VAL A 8 -1.93 -9.92 -9.18
CA VAL A 8 -1.35 -8.64 -8.79
C VAL A 8 -2.45 -7.60 -8.70
N THR A 9 -2.35 -6.74 -7.69
CA THR A 9 -3.23 -5.57 -7.56
C THR A 9 -2.40 -4.33 -7.27
N HIS A 10 -2.91 -3.16 -7.71
CA HIS A 10 -2.34 -1.84 -7.44
C HIS A 10 -3.40 -0.97 -6.74
N PRO A 11 -3.60 -1.14 -5.42
CA PRO A 11 -4.71 -0.48 -4.73
C PRO A 11 -4.39 0.95 -4.31
N TYR A 12 -4.39 1.88 -5.24
CA TYR A 12 -4.19 3.31 -4.96
C TYR A 12 -5.45 3.95 -4.39
N SER A 13 -5.28 4.93 -3.52
CA SER A 13 -6.37 5.62 -2.85
C SER A 13 -7.36 6.29 -3.82
N PHE A 14 -6.87 6.78 -4.95
CA PHE A 14 -7.69 7.48 -5.93
C PHE A 14 -8.59 6.54 -6.76
N LYS A 15 -8.34 5.23 -6.71
CA LYS A 15 -9.09 4.26 -7.52
C LYS A 15 -10.47 3.95 -6.95
N ARG A 16 -10.67 4.14 -5.67
CA ARG A 16 -11.94 3.81 -5.00
C ARG A 16 -12.23 4.82 -3.90
N SER A 17 -13.49 5.19 -3.78
CA SER A 17 -13.97 5.99 -2.65
C SER A 17 -14.32 5.10 -1.46
N GLN A 18 -14.42 5.70 -0.28
CA GLN A 18 -14.87 4.98 0.91
C GLN A 18 -16.32 4.48 0.75
N PRO A 19 -16.70 3.38 1.37
CA PRO A 19 -15.88 2.50 2.22
C PRO A 19 -14.94 1.64 1.39
N TRP A 20 -13.68 1.56 1.78
CA TRP A 20 -12.65 0.89 0.98
C TRP A 20 -12.68 -0.63 1.09
N GLU A 21 -12.79 -1.17 2.31
CA GLU A 21 -12.62 -2.60 2.57
C GLU A 21 -13.58 -3.48 1.76
N PRO A 22 -14.89 -3.18 1.67
CA PRO A 22 -15.78 -3.99 0.85
C PRO A 22 -15.39 -3.98 -0.63
N LYS A 23 -14.89 -2.85 -1.11
CA LYS A 23 -14.49 -2.71 -2.51
C LYS A 23 -13.19 -3.46 -2.80
N TRP A 24 -12.24 -3.46 -1.86
CA TRP A 24 -11.03 -4.27 -1.98
C TRP A 24 -11.37 -5.76 -1.99
N GLU A 25 -12.29 -6.18 -1.12
CA GLU A 25 -12.73 -7.58 -1.08
C GLU A 25 -13.33 -8.00 -2.42
N GLU A 26 -14.19 -7.17 -3.00
CA GLU A 26 -14.83 -7.42 -4.30
C GLU A 26 -13.83 -7.42 -5.44
N ASN A 27 -12.83 -6.52 -5.41
CA ASN A 27 -11.89 -6.35 -6.53
C ASN A 27 -10.75 -7.37 -6.52
N PHE A 28 -10.19 -7.70 -5.35
CA PHE A 28 -9.03 -8.61 -5.29
C PHE A 28 -8.97 -9.48 -4.04
N GLY A 29 -9.54 -9.05 -2.94
CA GLY A 29 -9.42 -9.76 -1.66
C GLY A 29 -10.00 -11.16 -1.72
N PHE A 30 -11.09 -11.34 -2.46
CA PHE A 30 -11.73 -12.65 -2.60
C PHE A 30 -10.75 -13.69 -3.18
N ALA A 31 -9.85 -13.26 -4.08
CA ALA A 31 -8.90 -14.18 -4.72
C ALA A 31 -7.84 -14.67 -3.73
N ALA A 32 -7.49 -13.86 -2.73
CA ALA A 32 -6.47 -14.22 -1.75
C ALA A 32 -6.86 -15.41 -0.86
N ASN A 33 -8.14 -15.76 -0.82
CA ASN A 33 -8.59 -16.94 -0.09
C ASN A 33 -8.15 -18.25 -0.74
N GLN A 34 -7.84 -18.24 -2.04
CA GLN A 34 -7.51 -19.43 -2.82
C GLN A 34 -6.20 -19.33 -3.57
N TYR A 35 -5.74 -18.14 -3.89
CA TYR A 35 -4.58 -17.90 -4.75
C TYR A 35 -3.63 -16.89 -4.14
N PRO A 36 -2.33 -16.95 -4.46
CA PRO A 36 -1.41 -15.88 -4.08
C PRO A 36 -1.82 -14.56 -4.73
N VAL A 37 -1.90 -13.52 -3.93
CA VAL A 37 -2.13 -12.14 -4.38
C VAL A 37 -1.02 -11.27 -3.81
N VAL A 38 -0.47 -10.39 -4.64
CA VAL A 38 0.56 -9.43 -4.22
C VAL A 38 0.12 -8.03 -4.64
N ALA A 39 0.15 -7.10 -3.70
CA ALA A 39 0.02 -5.69 -4.02
C ALA A 39 1.41 -5.17 -4.40
N THR A 40 1.70 -5.16 -5.70
CA THR A 40 3.05 -4.86 -6.17
C THR A 40 3.35 -3.38 -6.24
N GLU A 41 2.33 -2.53 -6.17
CA GLU A 41 2.54 -1.10 -6.00
C GLU A 41 1.29 -0.43 -5.44
N PHE A 42 1.50 0.47 -4.52
CA PHE A 42 0.49 1.44 -4.10
C PHE A 42 1.19 2.59 -3.37
N GLY A 43 0.51 3.70 -3.27
CA GLY A 43 1.02 4.86 -2.56
C GLY A 43 -0.13 5.59 -1.86
N LEU A 44 0.23 6.56 -1.05
CA LEU A 44 -0.72 7.24 -0.18
C LEU A 44 -1.27 8.53 -0.80
N GLY A 45 -1.09 8.70 -2.10
CA GLY A 45 -1.39 9.96 -2.75
C GLY A 45 -0.37 11.02 -2.32
N GLY A 46 -0.77 12.26 -2.50
CA GLY A 46 0.13 13.36 -2.19
C GLY A 46 0.87 13.83 -3.42
N SER A 47 1.01 15.10 -3.50
CA SER A 47 1.88 15.79 -4.45
C SER A 47 2.72 16.75 -3.62
N PRO A 48 3.75 17.35 -4.20
CA PRO A 48 4.53 18.34 -3.45
C PRO A 48 3.60 19.35 -2.74
N GLY A 49 3.77 19.46 -1.43
CA GLY A 49 2.95 20.34 -0.59
C GLY A 49 1.64 19.77 -0.07
N LYS A 50 1.32 18.50 -0.40
CA LYS A 50 0.15 17.83 0.17
C LYS A 50 0.60 16.67 1.05
N PRO A 51 0.01 16.52 2.26
CA PRO A 51 0.36 15.41 3.14
C PRO A 51 -0.06 14.07 2.54
N ALA A 52 0.63 13.02 2.93
CA ALA A 52 0.24 11.66 2.61
C ALA A 52 -1.07 11.30 3.32
N ASP A 53 -1.91 10.50 2.66
CA ASP A 53 -3.14 9.99 3.27
C ASP A 53 -2.83 8.80 4.16
N THR A 54 -2.46 9.09 5.41
CA THR A 54 -2.08 8.05 6.37
C THR A 54 -3.26 7.23 6.86
N ASP A 55 -4.48 7.78 6.80
CA ASP A 55 -5.68 7.00 7.12
C ASP A 55 -5.86 5.87 6.10
N TYR A 56 -5.76 6.22 4.81
CA TYR A 56 -5.77 5.20 3.75
C TYR A 56 -4.63 4.19 3.95
N GLY A 57 -3.43 4.69 4.23
CA GLY A 57 -2.26 3.85 4.43
C GLY A 57 -2.44 2.84 5.56
N ASN A 58 -2.92 3.29 6.70
CA ASN A 58 -3.20 2.40 7.83
C ASN A 58 -4.23 1.33 7.47
N ARG A 59 -5.30 1.74 6.82
CA ARG A 59 -6.40 0.83 6.49
C ARG A 59 -6.03 -0.19 5.43
N ILE A 60 -5.35 0.24 4.37
CA ILE A 60 -4.95 -0.71 3.31
C ILE A 60 -3.93 -1.73 3.81
N ILE A 61 -2.93 -1.29 4.56
CA ILE A 61 -1.92 -2.23 5.07
C ILE A 61 -2.54 -3.21 6.06
N LYS A 62 -3.41 -2.74 6.96
CA LYS A 62 -4.14 -3.61 7.87
C LYS A 62 -4.96 -4.66 7.10
N TYR A 63 -5.64 -4.24 6.05
CA TYR A 63 -6.43 -5.15 5.22
C TYR A 63 -5.54 -6.18 4.52
N LEU A 64 -4.48 -5.73 3.86
CA LEU A 64 -3.58 -6.61 3.12
C LEU A 64 -2.92 -7.63 4.04
N GLU A 65 -2.38 -7.19 5.17
CA GLU A 65 -1.75 -8.10 6.13
C GLU A 65 -2.76 -9.07 6.73
N GLY A 66 -3.98 -8.62 7.00
CA GLY A 66 -5.05 -9.48 7.51
C GLY A 66 -5.49 -10.55 6.52
N LYS A 67 -5.31 -10.32 5.22
CA LYS A 67 -5.63 -11.28 4.16
C LYS A 67 -4.42 -12.14 3.76
N GLY A 68 -3.26 -11.91 4.36
CA GLY A 68 -2.03 -12.59 3.96
C GLY A 68 -1.51 -12.15 2.60
N ILE A 69 -1.86 -10.94 2.16
CA ILE A 69 -1.40 -10.38 0.90
C ILE A 69 -0.10 -9.60 1.14
N SER A 70 0.97 -10.00 0.48
CA SER A 70 2.24 -9.27 0.51
C SER A 70 2.10 -7.96 -0.24
N TRP A 71 2.83 -6.94 0.20
CA TRP A 71 2.70 -5.61 -0.40
C TRP A 71 4.06 -4.94 -0.61
N MET A 72 4.09 -4.07 -1.61
CA MET A 72 5.22 -3.19 -1.90
C MET A 72 4.71 -1.78 -2.10
N CYS A 73 5.45 -0.81 -1.61
CA CYS A 73 5.09 0.60 -1.78
C CYS A 73 5.71 1.16 -3.07
N TRP A 74 5.08 2.17 -3.62
CA TRP A 74 5.54 2.89 -4.80
C TRP A 74 5.74 4.36 -4.42
N VAL A 75 6.85 5.05 -4.67
CA VAL A 75 8.03 4.57 -5.39
C VAL A 75 9.29 5.17 -4.73
N TYR A 76 10.37 4.40 -4.65
CA TYR A 76 11.64 4.83 -4.06
C TYR A 76 12.43 5.68 -5.06
N ASP A 77 11.87 6.86 -5.35
CA ASP A 77 12.33 7.76 -6.39
C ASP A 77 11.87 9.18 -6.06
N PRO A 78 12.71 10.22 -6.24
CA PRO A 78 12.29 11.59 -5.91
C PRO A 78 11.55 12.31 -7.04
N GLU A 79 11.44 11.70 -8.22
CA GLU A 79 10.82 12.35 -9.39
C GLU A 79 9.46 11.76 -9.75
N TRP A 80 9.28 10.46 -9.57
CA TRP A 80 8.02 9.77 -9.87
C TRP A 80 7.10 9.76 -8.67
N GLY A 81 5.81 9.89 -8.91
CA GLY A 81 4.81 9.93 -7.84
C GLY A 81 3.99 8.65 -7.69
N PRO A 82 3.44 8.42 -6.52
CA PRO A 82 3.71 9.11 -5.26
C PRO A 82 5.09 8.75 -4.70
N ARG A 83 5.93 9.75 -4.58
CA ARG A 83 7.34 9.55 -4.24
C ARG A 83 7.56 9.30 -2.76
N LEU A 84 8.50 8.42 -2.45
CA LEU A 84 8.93 8.16 -1.09
C LEU A 84 10.17 8.98 -0.71
N LEU A 85 10.92 9.46 -1.70
CA LEU A 85 12.12 10.27 -1.52
C LEU A 85 11.86 11.72 -1.88
N GLN A 86 12.45 12.63 -1.13
CA GLN A 86 12.46 14.06 -1.49
C GLN A 86 13.56 14.37 -2.50
N SER A 87 14.70 13.67 -2.39
CA SER A 87 15.86 13.89 -3.24
C SER A 87 16.72 12.63 -3.30
N TRP A 88 17.73 12.63 -4.15
CA TRP A 88 18.72 11.54 -4.21
C TRP A 88 19.69 11.54 -3.03
N GLU A 89 19.48 12.38 -2.02
CA GLU A 89 20.15 12.28 -0.72
C GLU A 89 19.41 11.33 0.22
N TYR A 90 18.33 10.69 -0.26
CA TYR A 90 17.55 9.68 0.44
C TYR A 90 16.76 10.20 1.64
N ASP A 91 16.50 11.50 1.69
CA ASP A 91 15.58 12.07 2.66
C ASP A 91 14.14 11.70 2.29
N LEU A 92 13.36 11.30 3.28
CA LEU A 92 12.03 10.74 3.05
C LEU A 92 10.95 11.82 2.99
N THR A 93 9.94 11.58 2.14
CA THR A 93 8.66 12.32 2.18
C THR A 93 7.83 11.81 3.36
N ASP A 94 6.69 12.46 3.63
CA ASP A 94 5.73 11.96 4.64
C ASP A 94 5.30 10.53 4.32
N GLY A 95 5.03 10.24 3.05
CA GLY A 95 4.71 8.87 2.62
C GLY A 95 5.85 7.91 2.85
N GLY A 96 7.08 8.35 2.59
CA GLY A 96 8.28 7.56 2.86
C GLY A 96 8.45 7.23 4.32
N GLU A 97 8.24 8.21 5.20
CA GLU A 97 8.30 7.98 6.65
C GLU A 97 7.22 6.99 7.11
N PHE A 98 6.01 7.13 6.57
CA PHE A 98 4.91 6.20 6.88
C PHE A 98 5.28 4.77 6.51
N PHE A 99 5.76 4.56 5.28
CA PHE A 99 6.13 3.22 4.83
C PHE A 99 7.32 2.64 5.59
N LYS A 100 8.26 3.48 5.99
CA LYS A 100 9.34 3.04 6.87
C LYS A 100 8.80 2.49 8.19
N GLN A 101 7.86 3.18 8.81
CA GLN A 101 7.21 2.69 10.02
C GLN A 101 6.48 1.38 9.76
N ALA A 102 5.73 1.30 8.67
CA ALA A 102 4.98 0.09 8.32
C ALA A 102 5.90 -1.12 8.10
N LEU A 103 7.01 -0.92 7.41
CA LEU A 103 7.99 -1.97 7.15
C LEU A 103 8.68 -2.46 8.44
N ASN A 104 8.83 -1.56 9.41
CA ASN A 104 9.39 -1.91 10.71
C ASN A 104 8.36 -2.53 11.67
N GLY A 105 7.09 -2.60 11.28
CA GLY A 105 6.04 -3.10 12.16
C GLY A 105 5.60 -2.10 13.23
N ASP A 106 5.81 -0.81 13.00
CA ASP A 106 5.59 0.24 14.00
C ASP A 106 4.24 0.94 13.90
N LEU A 107 3.37 0.57 12.96
CA LEU A 107 2.01 1.09 12.93
C LEU A 107 1.21 0.54 14.11
N ASP A 108 0.27 1.33 14.62
CA ASP A 108 -0.46 0.98 15.85
C ASP A 108 -1.08 -0.42 15.81
N PHE A 109 -1.72 -0.78 14.69
CA PHE A 109 -2.35 -2.10 14.57
C PHE A 109 -1.32 -3.24 14.45
N GLN A 110 -0.07 -2.94 14.09
CA GLN A 110 1.01 -3.93 13.97
C GLN A 110 1.65 -4.26 15.30
N LYS A 111 1.55 -3.35 16.27
CA LYS A 111 2.10 -3.56 17.61
C LYS A 111 1.19 -4.49 18.39
N LYS A 112 1.78 -5.46 19.04
CA LYS A 112 1.06 -6.42 19.88
C LYS A 112 1.35 -6.21 21.34
#